data_17dd3eaf629f783e3be640740bda1ac3
#
_entry.id   17dd3eaf629f783e3be640740bda1ac3
#
_cell.length_a   1.000
_cell.length_b   1.000
_cell.length_c   1.000
_cell.angle_alpha   90.00
_cell.angle_beta   90.00
_cell.angle_gamma   90.00
#
_symmetry.space_group_name_H-M   'P 1'
#
loop_
_entity.id
_entity.type
_entity.pdbx_description
1 polymer ?
#
loop_
_entity_poly.entity_id
_entity_poly.type
_entity_poly.pdbx_seq_one_letter_code
_entity_poly.pdbx_strand_id
1 'polypeptide(L)'
;ERDANAIAQRTRRGKGNVIMCSADVASALSMAGVLDYTPALNANLSVDDTGNTFAGTLMGKFRVYIDPYAANVSANQYYVVGYKGTSPYDAGLFYCPYVPLQMVRAVGENTFQPKIGFKTRYGMVANPFAEGTNDTALGRLARNANRYYRRVKIKNLM
;
A
#
# COMPACT_ATOMS: atom_id res chain seq x y z
N GLU A 1 -12.78 6.71 10.54
CA GLU A 1 -13.21 8.06 10.07
C GLU A 1 -12.32 9.18 10.60
N ARG A 2 -11.97 9.23 11.88
CA ARG A 2 -11.13 10.28 12.46
C ARG A 2 -9.82 10.50 11.70
N ASP A 3 -9.13 9.42 11.34
CA ASP A 3 -7.87 9.51 10.61
C ASP A 3 -8.05 9.97 9.17
N ALA A 4 -9.14 9.56 8.53
CA ALA A 4 -9.51 10.05 7.20
C ALA A 4 -9.85 11.55 7.22
N ASN A 5 -10.53 12.02 8.25
CA ASN A 5 -10.81 13.44 8.43
C ASN A 5 -9.54 14.25 8.68
N ALA A 6 -8.59 13.70 9.45
CA ALA A 6 -7.29 14.33 9.67
C ALA A 6 -6.48 14.49 8.37
N ILE A 7 -6.58 13.52 7.44
CA ILE A 7 -6.00 13.63 6.11
C ILE A 7 -6.67 14.76 5.33
N ALA A 8 -7.99 14.84 5.35
CA ALA A 8 -8.73 15.90 4.67
C ALA A 8 -8.34 17.31 5.17
N GLN A 9 -8.20 17.45 6.48
CA GLN A 9 -7.79 18.72 7.11
C GLN A 9 -6.36 19.14 6.72
N ARG A 10 -5.46 18.15 6.59
CA ARG A 10 -4.05 18.41 6.25
C ARG A 10 -3.83 18.64 4.76
N THR A 11 -4.49 17.88 3.92
CA THR A 11 -4.32 17.94 2.47
C THR A 11 -5.24 18.96 1.82
N ARG A 12 -6.41 19.21 2.39
CA ARG A 12 -7.51 20.03 1.83
C ARG A 12 -7.95 19.57 0.42
N ARG A 13 -7.68 18.30 0.08
CA ARG A 13 -8.03 17.71 -1.22
C ARG A 13 -9.16 16.69 -1.12
N GLY A 14 -9.21 15.93 -0.04
CA GLY A 14 -10.25 14.94 0.17
C GLY A 14 -9.99 14.07 1.39
N LYS A 15 -11.02 13.34 1.78
CA LYS A 15 -10.92 12.37 2.89
C LYS A 15 -10.14 11.13 2.45
N GLY A 16 -9.47 10.47 3.40
CA GLY A 16 -8.93 9.15 3.15
C GLY A 16 -10.00 8.20 2.60
N ASN A 17 -9.67 7.45 1.57
CA ASN A 17 -10.57 6.54 0.87
C ASN A 17 -10.01 5.13 0.71
N VAL A 18 -8.77 4.91 1.08
CA VAL A 18 -8.08 3.63 1.00
C VAL A 18 -7.59 3.23 2.38
N ILE A 19 -7.78 1.97 2.74
CA ILE A 19 -7.23 1.36 3.95
C ILE A 19 -6.39 0.17 3.53
N MET A 20 -5.17 0.12 4.04
CA MET A 20 -4.31 -1.05 3.96
C MET A 20 -4.13 -1.62 5.36
N CYS A 21 -4.34 -2.90 5.54
CA CYS A 21 -4.24 -3.55 6.84
C CYS A 21 -3.63 -4.94 6.73
N SER A 22 -3.20 -5.49 7.86
CA SER A 22 -2.79 -6.89 7.93
C SER A 22 -4.02 -7.82 7.88
N ALA A 23 -3.78 -9.11 7.64
CA ALA A 23 -4.83 -10.12 7.59
C ALA A 23 -5.61 -10.20 8.92
N ASP A 24 -4.94 -10.08 10.05
CA ASP A 24 -5.56 -10.14 11.37
C ASP A 24 -6.53 -8.98 11.61
N VAL A 25 -6.13 -7.78 11.19
CA VAL A 25 -6.99 -6.59 11.27
C VAL A 25 -8.21 -6.73 10.35
N ALA A 26 -8.01 -7.26 9.15
CA ALA A 26 -9.12 -7.52 8.22
C ALA A 26 -10.10 -8.55 8.79
N SER A 27 -9.60 -9.61 9.42
CA SER A 27 -10.42 -10.62 10.10
C SER A 27 -11.23 -10.01 11.25
N ALA A 28 -10.61 -9.14 12.04
CA ALA A 28 -11.31 -8.44 13.12
C ALA A 28 -12.40 -7.50 12.59
N LEU A 29 -12.16 -6.79 11.49
CA LEU A 29 -13.16 -5.95 10.83
C LEU A 29 -14.31 -6.76 10.27
N SER A 30 -14.02 -7.94 9.74
CA SER A 30 -15.01 -8.88 9.24
C SER A 30 -15.88 -9.42 10.36
N MET A 31 -15.28 -9.84 11.48
CA MET A 31 -16.02 -10.32 12.67
C MET A 31 -16.89 -9.23 13.28
N ALA A 32 -16.48 -7.98 13.22
CA ALA A 32 -17.27 -6.84 13.66
C ALA A 32 -18.46 -6.54 12.73
N GLY A 33 -18.61 -7.23 11.61
CA GLY A 33 -19.71 -7.04 10.66
C GLY A 33 -19.70 -5.66 9.96
N VAL A 34 -18.58 -4.98 9.95
CA VAL A 34 -18.45 -3.62 9.39
C VAL A 34 -17.90 -3.63 7.97
N LEU A 35 -17.32 -4.74 7.55
CA LEU A 35 -16.73 -4.93 6.23
C LEU A 35 -17.77 -5.52 5.27
N ASP A 36 -18.17 -4.73 4.29
CA ASP A 36 -19.06 -5.17 3.22
C ASP A 36 -18.24 -5.94 2.18
N TYR A 37 -18.44 -7.25 2.15
CA TYR A 37 -17.93 -8.08 1.07
C TYR A 37 -18.79 -7.86 -0.16
N THR A 38 -18.21 -7.36 -1.23
CA THR A 38 -18.86 -7.24 -2.54
C THR A 38 -18.61 -8.45 -3.49
N PRO A 39 -18.21 -9.62 -3.08
CA PRO A 39 -17.82 -10.69 -4.00
C PRO A 39 -19.01 -11.37 -4.66
N ALA A 40 -20.19 -11.30 -4.10
CA ALA A 40 -21.32 -12.10 -4.56
C ALA A 40 -21.98 -11.62 -5.87
N LEU A 41 -21.63 -10.43 -6.35
CA LEU A 41 -22.20 -9.82 -7.55
C LEU A 41 -21.26 -9.73 -8.76
N ASN A 42 -20.00 -10.07 -8.59
CA ASN A 42 -19.08 -10.17 -9.72
C ASN A 42 -19.06 -11.60 -10.23
N ALA A 43 -19.54 -11.78 -11.46
CA ALA A 43 -19.56 -13.06 -12.17
C ALA A 43 -18.14 -13.66 -12.44
N ASN A 44 -17.10 -12.92 -12.15
CA ASN A 44 -15.73 -13.39 -12.05
C ASN A 44 -15.40 -13.58 -10.56
N LEU A 45 -15.85 -14.69 -10.01
CA LEU A 45 -15.24 -15.30 -8.84
C LEU A 45 -13.81 -15.70 -9.24
N SER A 46 -12.91 -14.75 -9.29
CA SER A 46 -11.50 -15.07 -9.19
C SER A 46 -11.30 -15.58 -7.78
N VAL A 47 -11.21 -16.89 -7.67
CA VAL A 47 -10.66 -17.58 -6.52
C VAL A 47 -9.44 -16.77 -6.06
N ASP A 48 -9.33 -16.55 -4.79
CA ASP A 48 -8.24 -15.89 -4.08
C ASP A 48 -6.89 -16.20 -4.73
N ASP A 49 -6.64 -15.52 -5.82
CA ASP A 49 -5.32 -15.53 -6.40
C ASP A 49 -4.46 -14.72 -5.43
N THR A 50 -3.34 -15.25 -5.04
CA THR A 50 -2.40 -14.65 -4.08
C THR A 50 -1.98 -13.20 -4.41
N GLY A 51 -2.50 -12.66 -5.49
CA GLY A 51 -2.38 -11.27 -5.90
C GLY A 51 -3.59 -10.37 -5.63
N ASN A 52 -4.75 -10.92 -5.30
CA ASN A 52 -5.93 -10.09 -5.06
C ASN A 52 -6.05 -9.70 -3.59
N THR A 53 -5.46 -8.58 -3.28
CA THR A 53 -5.42 -8.03 -1.92
C THR A 53 -6.66 -7.23 -1.54
N PHE A 54 -7.62 -7.10 -2.44
CA PHE A 54 -8.85 -6.34 -2.19
C PHE A 54 -9.84 -7.16 -1.35
N ALA A 55 -10.12 -6.70 -0.14
CA ALA A 55 -11.01 -7.39 0.80
C ALA A 55 -12.46 -6.93 0.72
N GLY A 56 -12.71 -5.73 0.26
CA GLY A 56 -14.06 -5.16 0.23
C GLY A 56 -14.10 -3.68 0.57
N THR A 57 -15.29 -3.18 0.86
CA THR A 57 -15.51 -1.79 1.25
C THR A 57 -15.96 -1.71 2.71
N LEU A 58 -15.41 -0.76 3.43
CA LEU A 58 -15.81 -0.46 4.79
C LEU A 58 -16.80 0.70 4.77
N MET A 59 -18.01 0.46 5.28
CA MET A 59 -19.09 1.47 5.32
C MET A 59 -19.39 2.12 3.95
N GLY A 60 -19.17 1.42 2.84
CA GLY A 60 -19.32 1.97 1.50
C GLY A 60 -18.41 3.15 1.13
N LYS A 61 -17.45 3.53 2.00
CA LYS A 61 -16.59 4.70 1.81
C LYS A 61 -15.13 4.37 1.61
N PHE A 62 -14.63 3.33 2.27
CA PHE A 62 -13.22 2.98 2.27
C PHE A 62 -13.01 1.66 1.53
N ARG A 63 -12.07 1.64 0.60
CA ARG A 63 -11.59 0.41 -0.02
C ARG A 63 -10.54 -0.22 0.88
N VAL A 64 -10.76 -1.45 1.28
CA VAL A 64 -9.86 -2.18 2.18
C VAL A 64 -9.00 -3.14 1.37
N TYR A 65 -7.70 -3.02 1.54
CA TYR A 65 -6.71 -3.91 0.96
C TYR A 65 -5.97 -4.65 2.06
N ILE A 66 -5.78 -5.93 1.88
CA ILE A 66 -5.02 -6.78 2.79
C ILE A 66 -3.59 -6.89 2.27
N ASP A 67 -2.63 -6.69 3.16
CA ASP A 67 -1.23 -7.01 2.89
C ASP A 67 -0.90 -8.36 3.55
N PRO A 68 -0.76 -9.44 2.75
CA PRO A 68 -0.47 -10.76 3.28
C PRO A 68 0.95 -10.88 3.85
N TYR A 69 1.85 -9.97 3.47
CA TYR A 69 3.24 -9.98 3.90
C TYR A 69 3.50 -9.14 5.15
N ALA A 70 2.52 -8.36 5.59
CA ALA A 70 2.60 -7.55 6.82
C ALA A 70 2.36 -8.36 8.10
N ALA A 71 2.36 -9.67 8.02
CA ALA A 71 2.17 -10.57 9.15
C ALA A 71 3.34 -10.44 10.14
N ASN A 72 3.23 -9.49 11.03
CA ASN A 72 4.09 -9.41 12.20
C ASN A 72 3.44 -10.23 13.31
N VAL A 73 4.12 -11.29 13.73
CA VAL A 73 3.76 -12.11 14.90
C VAL A 73 3.84 -11.30 16.21
N SER A 74 4.22 -10.02 16.12
CA SER A 74 4.28 -9.14 17.27
C SER A 74 2.90 -8.64 17.66
N ALA A 75 2.69 -8.46 18.96
CA ALA A 75 1.46 -7.98 19.58
C ALA A 75 0.95 -6.60 19.08
N ASN A 76 1.61 -6.00 18.11
CA ASN A 76 1.28 -4.68 17.59
C ASN A 76 0.96 -4.78 16.09
N GLN A 77 -0.30 -4.63 15.77
CA GLN A 77 -0.77 -4.57 14.40
C GLN A 77 -0.91 -3.12 13.93
N TYR A 78 -0.84 -2.91 12.63
CA TYR A 78 -0.95 -1.59 12.03
C TYR A 78 -1.95 -1.60 10.88
N TYR A 79 -2.65 -0.49 10.73
CA TYR A 79 -3.34 -0.19 9.49
C TYR A 79 -2.94 1.19 8.99
N VAL A 80 -3.02 1.38 7.70
CA VAL A 80 -2.70 2.65 7.04
C VAL A 80 -3.94 3.16 6.34
N VAL A 81 -4.32 4.38 6.65
CA VAL A 81 -5.37 5.10 5.91
C VAL A 81 -4.69 6.02 4.93
N GLY A 82 -5.11 5.95 3.68
CA GLY A 82 -4.58 6.76 2.60
C GLY A 82 -5.66 7.49 1.83
N TYR A 83 -5.24 8.54 1.14
CA TYR A 83 -6.07 9.24 0.17
C TYR A 83 -5.49 9.09 -1.23
N LYS A 84 -6.33 8.70 -2.18
CA LYS A 84 -6.04 8.73 -3.60
C LYS A 84 -7.17 9.40 -4.34
N GLY A 85 -6.87 10.50 -5.02
CA GLY A 85 -7.82 11.21 -5.86
C GLY A 85 -8.05 10.53 -7.22
N THR A 86 -8.92 11.11 -8.01
CA THR A 86 -9.23 10.64 -9.37
C THR A 86 -8.12 10.98 -10.36
N SER A 87 -7.39 12.07 -10.13
CA SER A 87 -6.24 12.44 -10.96
C SER A 87 -5.02 11.57 -10.65
N PRO A 88 -4.23 11.18 -11.67
CA PRO A 88 -2.97 10.47 -11.47
C PRO A 88 -1.98 11.21 -10.57
N TYR A 89 -2.05 12.53 -10.56
CA TYR A 89 -1.16 13.39 -9.76
C TYR A 89 -1.64 13.63 -8.33
N ASP A 90 -2.84 13.20 -8.00
CA ASP A 90 -3.43 13.36 -6.68
C ASP A 90 -3.25 12.10 -5.83
N ALA A 91 -2.01 11.83 -5.49
CA ALA A 91 -1.61 10.69 -4.68
C ALA A 91 -0.42 11.05 -3.78
N GLY A 92 -0.20 10.27 -2.73
CA GLY A 92 0.90 10.48 -1.79
C GLY A 92 2.18 9.71 -2.12
N LEU A 93 2.12 8.80 -3.07
CA LEU A 93 3.25 7.97 -3.50
C LEU A 93 3.15 7.74 -5.00
N PHE A 94 4.25 7.95 -5.69
CA PHE A 94 4.35 7.75 -7.13
C PHE A 94 5.41 6.69 -7.42
N TYR A 95 5.02 5.70 -8.18
CA TYR A 95 5.92 4.69 -8.72
C TYR A 95 6.05 4.92 -10.22
N CYS A 96 7.25 5.22 -10.66
CA CYS A 96 7.56 5.54 -12.05
C CYS A 96 8.53 4.50 -12.61
N PRO A 97 8.05 3.41 -13.21
CA PRO A 97 8.91 2.42 -13.84
C PRO A 97 9.46 3.00 -15.15
N TYR A 98 10.79 3.05 -15.24
CA TYR A 98 11.48 3.46 -16.47
C TYR A 98 11.78 2.25 -17.36
N VAL A 99 12.30 1.18 -16.75
CA VAL A 99 12.53 -0.09 -17.43
C VAL A 99 11.77 -1.17 -16.66
N PRO A 100 10.85 -1.89 -17.29
CA PRO A 100 10.15 -2.99 -16.64
C PRO A 100 11.12 -4.10 -16.22
N LEU A 101 10.66 -5.02 -15.39
CA LEU A 101 11.45 -6.16 -14.99
C LEU A 101 11.79 -7.01 -16.21
N GLN A 102 13.08 -7.12 -16.52
CA GLN A 102 13.61 -7.90 -17.63
C GLN A 102 14.47 -9.03 -17.10
N MET A 103 14.27 -10.20 -17.65
CA MET A 103 15.14 -11.35 -17.39
C MET A 103 16.22 -11.40 -18.46
N VAL A 104 17.46 -11.50 -18.05
CA VAL A 104 18.62 -11.67 -18.92
C VAL A 104 19.24 -13.02 -18.65
N ARG A 105 19.44 -13.81 -19.69
CA ARG A 105 20.15 -15.08 -19.65
C ARG A 105 21.52 -14.91 -20.29
N ALA A 106 22.53 -15.41 -19.64
CA ALA A 106 23.89 -15.46 -20.18
C ALA A 106 24.53 -16.80 -19.80
N VAL A 107 25.46 -17.25 -20.59
CA VAL A 107 26.28 -18.42 -20.30
C VAL A 107 27.62 -17.93 -19.77
N GLY A 108 28.08 -18.50 -18.66
CA GLY A 108 29.38 -18.16 -18.09
C GLY A 108 30.52 -18.57 -19.00
N GLU A 109 31.43 -17.64 -19.28
CA GLU A 109 32.53 -17.79 -20.24
C GLU A 109 33.51 -18.92 -19.84
N ASN A 110 33.74 -19.07 -18.55
CA ASN A 110 34.71 -20.08 -18.05
C ASN A 110 34.09 -21.36 -17.49
N THR A 111 32.80 -21.31 -17.14
CA THR A 111 32.12 -22.41 -16.42
C THR A 111 31.03 -23.07 -17.23
N PHE A 112 30.62 -22.49 -18.38
CA PHE A 112 29.47 -22.91 -19.18
C PHE A 112 28.16 -23.03 -18.41
N GLN A 113 28.09 -22.49 -17.19
CA GLN A 113 26.91 -22.51 -16.37
C GLN A 113 25.94 -21.42 -16.80
N PRO A 114 24.62 -21.70 -16.84
CA PRO A 114 23.63 -20.68 -17.13
C PRO A 114 23.56 -19.68 -15.99
N LYS A 115 23.68 -18.40 -16.31
CA LYS A 115 23.50 -17.27 -15.40
C LYS A 115 22.18 -16.57 -15.75
N ILE A 116 21.33 -16.38 -14.75
CA ILE A 116 20.07 -15.65 -14.88
C ILE A 116 20.17 -14.39 -14.06
N GLY A 117 19.94 -13.25 -14.69
CA GLY A 117 19.90 -11.95 -14.05
C GLY A 117 18.55 -11.27 -14.24
N PHE A 118 18.06 -10.59 -13.24
CA PHE A 118 16.89 -9.74 -13.33
C PHE A 118 17.32 -8.27 -13.26
N LYS A 119 16.82 -7.48 -14.18
CA LYS A 119 17.14 -6.07 -14.30
C LYS A 119 15.88 -5.24 -14.33
N THR A 120 15.83 -4.20 -13.52
CA THR A 120 14.77 -3.19 -13.55
C THR A 120 15.34 -1.83 -13.24
N ARG A 121 14.68 -0.77 -13.72
CA ARG A 121 14.98 0.62 -13.36
C ARG A 121 13.67 1.32 -13.05
N TYR A 122 13.56 1.88 -11.88
CA TYR A 122 12.37 2.60 -11.43
C TYR A 122 12.74 3.78 -10.55
N GLY A 123 11.85 4.76 -10.52
CA GLY A 123 11.89 5.84 -9.56
C GLY A 123 10.69 5.75 -8.63
N MET A 124 10.90 6.03 -7.36
CA MET A 124 9.81 6.20 -6.40
C MET A 124 9.92 7.57 -5.78
N VAL A 125 8.83 8.32 -5.82
CA VAL A 125 8.73 9.63 -5.20
C VAL A 125 7.53 9.62 -4.27
N ALA A 126 7.76 9.97 -3.02
CA ALA A 126 6.70 10.25 -2.09
C ALA A 126 6.40 11.75 -2.14
N ASN A 127 5.16 12.12 -1.92
CA ASN A 127 4.60 13.44 -2.05
C ASN A 127 5.66 14.58 -2.12
N PRO A 128 5.69 15.40 -3.18
CA PRO A 128 6.72 16.44 -3.37
C PRO A 128 6.74 17.52 -2.28
N PHE A 129 5.69 17.59 -1.46
CA PHE A 129 5.62 18.49 -0.29
C PHE A 129 6.13 17.85 1.00
N ALA A 130 6.67 16.63 0.95
CA ALA A 130 7.36 16.06 2.09
C ALA A 130 8.66 16.85 2.31
N GLU A 131 8.71 17.59 3.38
CA GLU A 131 9.82 18.42 3.78
C GLU A 131 11.06 17.57 4.07
N GLY A 132 11.96 17.48 3.12
CA GLY A 132 13.32 17.03 3.35
C GLY A 132 14.22 18.25 3.32
N THR A 133 14.63 18.73 4.48
CA THR A 133 15.44 19.96 4.61
C THR A 133 16.94 19.73 4.44
N ASN A 134 17.41 18.54 4.14
CA ASN A 134 18.83 18.25 4.01
C ASN A 134 19.17 17.65 2.64
N ASP A 135 20.13 18.26 1.96
CA ASP A 135 20.70 17.77 0.69
C ASP A 135 21.25 16.33 0.75
N THR A 136 21.50 15.82 1.94
CA THR A 136 21.93 14.44 2.18
C THR A 136 20.76 13.43 2.27
N ALA A 137 19.54 13.91 2.29
CA ALA A 137 18.33 13.09 2.46
C ALA A 137 17.56 12.88 1.14
N LEU A 138 18.23 12.94 0.01
CA LEU A 138 17.65 12.68 -1.32
C LEU A 138 16.83 11.38 -1.31
N GLY A 139 15.50 11.54 -1.35
CA GLY A 139 14.54 10.43 -1.39
C GLY A 139 14.16 9.82 -0.03
N ARG A 140 14.65 10.32 1.10
CA ARG A 140 14.20 9.93 2.43
C ARG A 140 13.05 10.81 2.89
N LEU A 141 11.92 10.18 3.14
CA LEU A 141 10.81 10.85 3.83
C LEU A 141 11.18 11.09 5.28
N ALA A 142 11.08 12.33 5.71
CA ALA A 142 11.10 12.64 7.14
C ALA A 142 9.97 11.86 7.84
N ARG A 143 10.21 11.38 9.04
CA ARG A 143 9.22 10.65 9.83
C ARG A 143 7.97 11.51 10.00
N ASN A 144 6.81 10.97 9.68
CA ASN A 144 5.50 11.65 9.72
C ASN A 144 5.32 12.81 8.70
N ALA A 145 6.13 12.90 7.66
CA ALA A 145 6.05 13.98 6.67
C ALA A 145 4.91 13.77 5.64
N ASN A 146 4.54 12.53 5.34
CA ASN A 146 3.50 12.27 4.36
C ASN A 146 2.12 12.69 4.88
N ARG A 147 1.49 13.65 4.20
CA ARG A 147 0.17 14.19 4.56
C ARG A 147 -0.99 13.35 4.02
N TYR A 148 -0.74 12.53 3.01
CA TYR A 148 -1.74 11.70 2.33
C TYR A 148 -1.98 10.36 3.02
N TYR A 149 -1.04 9.91 3.86
CA TYR A 149 -1.10 8.63 4.56
C TYR A 149 -1.01 8.82 6.06
N ARG A 150 -1.73 7.99 6.79
CA ARG A 150 -1.70 7.94 8.24
C ARG A 150 -1.63 6.50 8.72
N ARG A 151 -0.55 6.17 9.41
CA ARG A 151 -0.37 4.87 10.04
C ARG A 151 -0.91 4.90 11.46
N VAL A 152 -1.75 3.93 11.78
CA VAL A 152 -2.33 3.77 13.12
C VAL A 152 -1.89 2.43 13.68
N LYS A 153 -1.48 2.45 14.94
CA LYS A 153 -1.09 1.25 15.68
C LYS A 153 -2.30 0.72 16.45
N ILE A 154 -2.55 -0.56 16.30
CA ILE A 154 -3.55 -1.29 17.09
C ILE A 154 -2.81 -2.07 18.16
N LYS A 155 -3.28 -1.97 19.38
CA LYS A 155 -2.80 -2.74 20.52
C LYS A 155 -3.90 -3.69 20.99
N ASN A 156 -3.50 -4.83 21.54
CA ASN A 156 -4.42 -5.78 22.18
C ASN A 156 -5.51 -6.28 21.21
N LEU A 157 -5.13 -6.64 20.00
CA LEU A 157 -6.05 -7.22 19.03
C LEU A 157 -6.33 -8.70 19.36
N MET A 158 -5.37 -9.37 20.01
CA MET A 158 -5.47 -10.74 20.56
C MET A 158 -4.99 -10.72 22.00
#